data_71a504a970938aa9854ad8060d7e8f97
#
_entry.id   71a504a970938aa9854ad8060d7e8f97
#
_cell.length_a   1.000
_cell.length_b   1.000
_cell.length_c   1.000
_cell.angle_alpha   90.00
_cell.angle_beta   90.00
_cell.angle_gamma   90.00
#
_symmetry.space_group_name_H-M   'P 1'
#
loop_
_entity.id
_entity.type
_entity.pdbx_description
1 polymer ?
#
loop_
_entity_poly.entity_id
_entity_poly.type
_entity_poly.pdbx_seq_one_letter_code
_entity_poly.pdbx_strand_id
1 'polypeptide(L)' 'MPNRKIKLLDTVALLEDLPERKLKRGEVGTVVEILAPEVYEVEFCDDEGQTYAELALRSELLIALHNQGEPLKIVA' A
#
# COMPACT_ATOMS: atom_id res chain seq x y z
N MET A 1 -15.14 2.58 11.35
CA MET A 1 -14.97 2.50 10.76
C MET A 1 -14.84 1.83 9.99
N PRO A 2 -14.91 1.63 9.40
CA PRO A 2 -14.84 0.83 8.70
C PRO A 2 -13.91 0.68 8.02
N ASN A 3 -13.49 -0.09 7.77
CA ASN A 3 -12.46 -0.30 7.18
C ASN A 3 -12.67 -0.53 5.89
N ARG A 4 -12.00 -0.04 5.06
CA ARG A 4 -12.09 -0.27 3.85
C ARG A 4 -11.43 -1.47 3.50
N LYS A 5 -11.87 -2.29 2.68
CA LYS A 5 -11.29 -3.42 2.28
C LYS A 5 -10.23 -3.10 1.35
N ILE A 6 -9.09 -3.61 1.51
CA ILE A 6 -7.99 -3.42 0.59
C ILE A 6 -8.12 -4.43 -0.53
N LYS A 7 -7.95 -3.99 -1.76
CA LYS A 7 -8.10 -4.86 -2.90
C LYS A 7 -6.84 -4.93 -3.73
N LEU A 8 -6.79 -5.90 -4.61
CA LEU A 8 -5.68 -6.07 -5.52
C LEU A 8 -5.44 -4.80 -6.28
N LEU A 9 -4.22 -4.41 -6.40
CA LEU A 9 -3.78 -3.22 -7.10
C LEU A 9 -4.09 -1.91 -6.42
N ASP A 10 -4.62 -1.97 -5.22
CA ASP A 10 -4.84 -0.75 -4.47
C ASP A 10 -3.51 -0.13 -4.10
N THR A 11 -3.49 1.18 -4.01
CA THR A 11 -2.34 1.90 -3.50
C THR A 11 -2.51 1.98 -1.99
N VAL A 12 -1.48 1.68 -1.25
CA VAL A 12 -1.55 1.69 0.20
C VAL A 12 -0.34 2.41 0.77
N ALA A 13 -0.45 2.87 2.00
CA ALA A 13 0.68 3.50 2.68
C ALA A 13 0.91 2.78 3.99
N LEU A 14 2.15 2.74 4.44
CA LEU A 14 2.46 2.12 5.70
C LEU A 14 2.04 3.00 6.86
N LEU A 15 1.47 2.38 7.87
CA LEU A 15 1.05 3.10 9.06
C LEU A 15 2.13 3.11 10.13
N GLU A 16 3.17 2.30 9.97
CA GLU A 16 4.22 2.22 10.94
C GLU A 16 5.56 2.02 10.30
N ASP A 17 6.63 2.35 11.00
CA ASP A 17 7.95 2.10 10.49
C ASP A 17 8.24 0.61 10.52
N LEU A 18 8.97 0.12 9.55
CA LEU A 18 9.41 -1.25 9.54
C LEU A 18 10.93 -1.21 9.42
N PRO A 19 11.62 -0.94 10.49
CA PRO A 19 13.05 -0.73 10.45
C PRO A 19 13.86 -1.88 9.90
N GLU A 20 13.44 -3.10 10.18
CA GLU A 20 14.19 -4.20 9.68
C GLU A 20 14.04 -4.33 8.22
N ARG A 21 13.14 -3.64 7.58
CA ARG A 21 13.00 -3.67 6.14
C ARG A 21 13.39 -2.31 5.57
N LYS A 22 13.84 -1.41 6.41
CA LYS A 22 14.24 -0.10 5.98
C LYS A 22 13.08 0.67 5.34
N LEU A 23 11.89 0.45 5.82
CA LEU A 23 10.73 1.17 5.34
C LEU A 23 10.20 2.05 6.45
N LYS A 24 9.63 3.18 6.09
CA LYS A 24 9.12 4.10 7.06
C LYS A 24 7.66 4.36 6.91
N ARG A 25 7.05 4.75 8.01
CA ARG A 25 5.66 5.11 7.98
C ARG A 25 5.41 6.08 6.88
N GLY A 26 4.36 5.91 6.17
CA GLY A 26 3.98 6.80 5.09
C GLY A 26 4.48 6.38 3.72
N GLU A 27 5.39 5.40 3.66
CA GLU A 27 5.83 4.98 2.35
C GLU A 27 4.71 4.29 1.61
N VAL A 28 4.62 4.48 0.32
CA VAL A 28 3.50 4.07 -0.49
C VAL A 28 3.86 2.90 -1.37
N GLY A 29 3.00 1.92 -1.44
CA GLY A 29 3.22 0.78 -2.30
C GLY A 29 1.94 0.34 -2.96
N THR A 30 2.00 -0.74 -3.70
CA THR A 30 0.84 -1.27 -4.43
C THR A 30 0.63 -2.71 -4.01
N VAL A 31 -0.61 -3.08 -3.82
CA VAL A 31 -0.95 -4.45 -3.47
C VAL A 31 -0.88 -5.28 -4.73
N VAL A 32 0.08 -6.19 -4.80
CA VAL A 32 0.24 -6.99 -6.01
C VAL A 32 -0.31 -8.40 -5.85
N GLU A 33 -0.61 -8.83 -4.65
CA GLU A 33 -1.21 -10.13 -4.48
C GLU A 33 -1.91 -10.22 -3.14
N ILE A 34 -3.01 -10.93 -3.05
CA ILE A 34 -3.71 -11.13 -1.80
C ILE A 34 -3.33 -12.52 -1.35
N LEU A 35 -2.55 -12.61 -0.28
CA LEU A 35 -2.01 -13.88 0.14
C LEU A 35 -2.95 -14.64 1.07
N ALA A 36 -3.77 -13.94 1.79
CA ALA A 36 -4.70 -14.55 2.73
C ALA A 36 -5.62 -13.45 3.18
N PRO A 37 -6.66 -13.71 3.88
CA PRO A 37 -7.52 -12.66 4.35
C PRO A 37 -6.68 -11.73 5.20
N GLU A 38 -6.70 -10.47 4.93
CA GLU A 38 -5.96 -9.50 5.70
C GLU A 38 -4.45 -9.58 5.56
N VAL A 39 -3.93 -10.28 4.58
CA VAL A 39 -2.50 -10.32 4.35
C VAL A 39 -2.23 -10.07 2.87
N TYR A 40 -1.42 -9.08 2.59
CA TYR A 40 -1.21 -8.65 1.23
C TYR A 40 0.25 -8.56 0.88
N GLU A 41 0.57 -8.92 -0.35
CA GLU A 41 1.93 -8.72 -0.82
C GLU A 41 1.97 -7.32 -1.39
N VAL A 42 2.85 -6.49 -0.87
CA VAL A 42 2.92 -5.08 -1.27
C VAL A 42 4.27 -4.79 -1.89
N GLU A 43 4.25 -4.15 -3.03
CA GLU A 43 5.45 -3.79 -3.74
C GLU A 43 5.69 -2.31 -3.61
N PHE A 44 6.89 -1.92 -3.20
CA PHE A 44 7.24 -0.51 -3.06
C PHE A 44 8.23 -0.15 -4.16
N CYS A 45 7.93 0.87 -4.92
CA CYS A 45 8.77 1.29 -6.03
C CYS A 45 9.25 2.71 -5.85
N ASP A 46 10.38 2.99 -6.41
CA ASP A 46 10.91 4.35 -6.31
C ASP A 46 10.38 5.20 -7.47
N ASP A 47 10.84 6.42 -7.57
CA ASP A 47 10.35 7.32 -8.58
C ASP A 47 10.62 6.85 -9.98
N GLU A 48 11.55 5.97 -10.15
CA GLU A 48 11.83 5.49 -11.48
C GLU A 48 11.16 4.18 -11.77
N GLY A 49 10.28 3.75 -10.92
CA GLY A 49 9.53 2.53 -11.14
C GLY A 49 10.28 1.28 -10.75
N GLN A 50 11.44 1.42 -10.09
CA GLN A 50 12.13 0.24 -9.69
C GLN A 50 11.69 -0.25 -8.34
N THR A 51 11.43 -1.52 -8.21
CA THR A 51 10.99 -2.10 -6.95
C THR A 51 12.15 -2.12 -5.98
N TYR A 52 11.97 -1.52 -4.82
CA TYR A 52 13.03 -1.58 -3.83
C TYR A 52 12.63 -2.44 -2.63
N ALA A 53 11.40 -2.86 -2.56
CA ALA A 53 10.97 -3.75 -1.50
C ALA A 53 9.68 -4.42 -1.90
N GLU A 54 9.50 -5.65 -1.52
CA GLU A 54 8.26 -6.34 -1.77
C GLU A 54 8.10 -7.32 -0.64
N LEU A 55 7.04 -7.23 0.11
CA LEU A 55 6.88 -8.08 1.28
C LEU A 55 5.43 -8.27 1.66
N ALA A 56 5.17 -9.27 2.45
CA ALA A 56 3.82 -9.55 2.92
C ALA A 56 3.52 -8.70 4.13
N LEU A 57 2.39 -8.02 4.12
CA LEU A 57 2.02 -7.15 5.23
C LEU A 57 0.58 -7.38 5.63
N ARG A 58 0.30 -7.27 6.91
CA ARG A 58 -1.04 -7.45 7.39
C ARG A 58 -1.81 -6.16 7.24
N SER A 59 -3.09 -6.25 7.04
CA SER A 59 -3.91 -5.09 6.75
C SER A 59 -3.80 -4.02 7.81
N GLU A 60 -3.56 -4.40 9.07
CA GLU A 60 -3.51 -3.39 10.11
C GLU A 60 -2.29 -2.49 9.98
N LEU A 61 -1.34 -2.82 9.13
CA LEU A 61 -0.19 -1.96 8.93
C LEU A 61 -0.39 -1.04 7.73
N LEU A 62 -1.53 -1.13 7.08
CA LEU A 62 -1.73 -0.42 5.82
C LEU A 62 -2.97 0.45 5.82
N ILE A 63 -2.92 1.51 5.06
CA ILE A 63 -4.11 2.29 4.85
C ILE A 63 -4.26 2.44 3.36
N ALA A 64 -5.44 2.18 2.83
CA ALA A 64 -5.68 2.30 1.41
C ALA A 64 -5.83 3.75 1.04
N LEU A 65 -5.14 4.14 -0.02
CA LEU A 65 -5.25 5.49 -0.48
C LEU A 65 -6.19 5.47 -1.63
N HIS A 66 -7.40 5.84 -1.40
CA HIS A 66 -8.35 5.64 -2.34
C HIS A 66 -8.51 6.58 -3.35
N ASN A 67 -8.40 6.29 -4.53
CA ASN A 67 -8.77 7.13 -5.48
C ASN A 67 -9.90 6.56 -6.07
N GLN A 68 -10.20 5.44 -5.80
CA GLN A 68 -11.34 4.85 -6.21
C GLN A 68 -11.83 5.16 -7.49
N GLY A 69 -11.15 5.23 -8.33
CA GLY A 69 -11.60 5.42 -9.63
C GLY A 69 -12.08 6.75 -9.85
N GLU A 70 -11.98 7.61 -8.99
CA GLU A 70 -12.41 8.82 -9.17
C GLU A 70 -11.33 9.52 -9.69
N PRO A 71 -11.40 10.22 -10.65
CA PRO A 71 -10.39 10.92 -11.25
C PRO A 71 -9.94 11.81 -10.25
N LEU A 72 -8.72 12.07 -10.23
CA LEU A 72 -8.26 12.84 -9.33
C LEU A 72 -8.77 14.08 -9.63
N LYS A 73 -9.49 14.63 -9.06
CA LYS A 73 -9.99 15.78 -9.28
C LYS A 73 -9.18 16.77 -9.01
N ILE A 74 -8.29 17.02 -9.59
CA ILE A 74 -7.48 17.94 -9.34
C ILE A 74 -8.08 19.00 -9.63
N VAL A 75 -8.60 19.50 -9.31
CA VAL A 75 -9.12 20.49 -9.54
C VAL A 75 -8.50 21.37 -9.75
N ALA A 76 -8.30 21.65 -10.29
CA ALA A 76 -7.59 22.63 -10.59
C ALA A 76 -8.09 23.43 -10.36
#